data_508e3dc26f31a852b26ab969db81803b
#
_entry.id   508e3dc26f31a852b26ab969db81803b
#
_cell.length_a   1.000
_cell.length_b   1.000
_cell.length_c   1.000
_cell.angle_alpha   90.00
_cell.angle_beta   90.00
_cell.angle_gamma   90.00
#
_symmetry.space_group_name_H-M   'P 1'
#
loop_
_entity.id
_entity.type
_entity.pdbx_description
1 polymer ?
#
loop_
_entity_poly.entity_id
_entity_poly.type
_entity_poly.pdbx_seq_one_letter_code
_entity_poly.pdbx_strand_id
1 'polypeptide(L)'
;MADKLAVNRSTFDQVILPVYAPAQFIPVKGKGSRVWDQQGTEYIDFAGGIAVTALGHCHPALVAALHQQGETLWHTSNVFTNEPALRLAQKLIAATFADRVFFANSGGEANEAAFKLARHYAIERHSPYKTKIIAFHNAFHGRTLFTVSVGGQPKYSDGFGPKPADIIHVPFNDLAAVKAVMDDHTCAVVLEPIQGEGGITAATPEFLQGVRDLCTQHKALLVFDEVQSGMGRSGKLFTYMHYGVTPDILTTAKALGGGFPISAMLTTEEIASVMSVGTHGTTYGGNPLACAVAEAALDVINTPEVLEGIEQRHELFVQALQVINRKYAVFSDIRGMGLLIGAELAPQYRGCAREFLTAAAAHGLMILNAGPDVLRLAPSLVVEVEDIQQGMARLENAIASLVNER
;
A
#
# COMPACT_ATOMS: atom_id res chain seq x y z
N MET A 1 26.47 -2.05 31.18
CA MET A 1 25.73 -1.87 29.93
C MET A 1 26.77 -1.80 28.83
N ALA A 2 26.69 -2.68 27.82
CA ALA A 2 27.61 -2.57 26.70
C ALA A 2 27.41 -1.18 26.05
N ASP A 3 28.52 -0.48 25.78
CA ASP A 3 28.48 0.79 25.06
C ASP A 3 27.72 0.58 23.75
N LYS A 4 26.58 1.28 23.60
CA LYS A 4 25.85 1.25 22.32
C LYS A 4 26.76 1.85 21.26
N LEU A 5 27.05 1.11 20.21
CA LEU A 5 27.76 1.65 19.05
C LEU A 5 27.04 2.92 18.56
N ALA A 6 27.79 4.03 18.50
CA ALA A 6 27.27 5.27 17.96
C ALA A 6 26.99 5.10 16.47
N VAL A 7 25.75 5.35 16.03
CA VAL A 7 25.34 5.28 14.63
C VAL A 7 24.88 6.66 14.16
N ASN A 8 25.18 6.97 12.91
CA ASN A 8 24.78 8.21 12.26
C ASN A 8 24.41 7.95 10.79
N ARG A 9 24.05 9.01 10.06
CA ARG A 9 23.62 8.87 8.67
C ARG A 9 24.68 8.22 7.76
N SER A 10 25.97 8.49 7.99
CA SER A 10 27.05 7.87 7.19
C SER A 10 27.22 6.38 7.48
N THR A 11 26.81 5.90 8.67
CA THR A 11 26.82 4.47 8.98
C THR A 11 25.92 3.68 8.02
N PHE A 12 24.80 4.28 7.61
CA PHE A 12 23.91 3.64 6.62
C PHE A 12 24.67 3.31 5.30
N ASP A 13 25.43 4.27 4.80
CA ASP A 13 26.14 4.11 3.53
C ASP A 13 27.27 3.06 3.61
N GLN A 14 27.73 2.78 4.82
CA GLN A 14 28.79 1.79 5.08
C GLN A 14 28.27 0.36 5.23
N VAL A 15 27.05 0.18 5.78
CA VAL A 15 26.59 -1.15 6.22
C VAL A 15 25.31 -1.64 5.55
N ILE A 16 24.55 -0.77 4.90
CA ILE A 16 23.30 -1.14 4.20
C ILE A 16 23.55 -1.22 2.70
N LEU A 17 22.97 -2.25 2.08
CA LEU A 17 23.05 -2.40 0.62
C LEU A 17 22.52 -1.13 -0.08
N PRO A 18 23.21 -0.58 -1.09
CA PRO A 18 22.92 0.75 -1.66
C PRO A 18 21.70 0.75 -2.60
N VAL A 19 20.56 0.23 -2.12
CA VAL A 19 19.27 0.19 -2.85
C VAL A 19 18.30 1.27 -2.40
N TYR A 20 18.66 2.05 -1.38
CA TYR A 20 17.84 3.14 -0.84
C TYR A 20 18.62 4.44 -0.77
N ALA A 21 17.90 5.55 -0.87
CA ALA A 21 18.44 6.90 -0.66
C ALA A 21 17.64 7.61 0.45
N PRO A 22 17.87 7.26 1.72
CA PRO A 22 17.13 7.84 2.85
C PRO A 22 17.43 9.32 3.05
N ALA A 23 16.53 10.01 3.78
CA ALA A 23 16.73 11.38 4.23
C ALA A 23 18.00 11.54 5.07
N GLN A 24 18.45 12.77 5.26
CA GLN A 24 19.69 13.06 6.00
C GLN A 24 19.54 12.97 7.53
N PHE A 25 18.32 12.89 8.03
CA PHE A 25 18.03 12.71 9.46
C PHE A 25 17.65 11.26 9.77
N ILE A 26 17.82 10.85 11.02
CA ILE A 26 17.47 9.51 11.52
C ILE A 26 16.34 9.66 12.55
N PRO A 27 15.12 9.24 12.23
CA PRO A 27 14.03 9.18 13.20
C PRO A 27 14.34 8.19 14.32
N VAL A 28 14.07 8.58 15.57
CA VAL A 28 14.31 7.74 16.76
C VAL A 28 13.11 7.62 17.68
N LYS A 29 12.07 8.44 17.48
CA LYS A 29 10.86 8.44 18.30
C LYS A 29 9.68 8.88 17.44
N GLY A 30 8.51 8.26 17.65
CA GLY A 30 7.25 8.66 17.02
C GLY A 30 6.09 8.59 18.00
N LYS A 31 5.11 9.48 17.82
CA LYS A 31 3.83 9.46 18.54
C LYS A 31 2.76 10.14 17.69
N GLY A 32 1.67 9.44 17.38
CA GLY A 32 0.64 9.97 16.49
C GLY A 32 1.23 10.32 15.12
N SER A 33 1.00 11.53 14.65
CA SER A 33 1.54 12.03 13.39
C SER A 33 2.88 12.77 13.55
N ARG A 34 3.57 12.63 14.68
CA ARG A 34 4.84 13.33 14.95
C ARG A 34 6.00 12.37 15.13
N VAL A 35 7.16 12.76 14.62
CA VAL A 35 8.41 12.01 14.66
C VAL A 35 9.54 12.93 15.11
N TRP A 36 10.49 12.41 15.89
CA TRP A 36 11.67 13.13 16.32
C TRP A 36 12.92 12.40 15.87
N ASP A 37 13.90 13.15 15.40
CA ASP A 37 15.21 12.62 14.99
C ASP A 37 16.21 12.53 16.18
N GLN A 38 17.42 12.07 15.86
CA GLN A 38 18.52 11.96 16.83
C GLN A 38 18.90 13.29 17.49
N GLN A 39 18.66 14.42 16.83
CA GLN A 39 18.95 15.77 17.33
C GLN A 39 17.78 16.36 18.11
N GLY A 40 16.65 15.66 18.17
CA GLY A 40 15.42 16.12 18.81
C GLY A 40 14.57 17.02 17.93
N THR A 41 14.90 17.17 16.64
CA THR A 41 14.09 17.90 15.67
C THR A 41 12.77 17.18 15.44
N GLU A 42 11.67 17.93 15.52
CA GLU A 42 10.32 17.41 15.28
C GLU A 42 9.92 17.52 13.84
N TYR A 43 9.32 16.44 13.33
CA TYR A 43 8.71 16.35 12.01
C TYR A 43 7.24 15.97 12.13
N ILE A 44 6.39 16.57 11.30
CA ILE A 44 5.03 16.05 11.06
C ILE A 44 5.13 15.02 9.95
N ASP A 45 4.51 13.85 10.16
CA ASP A 45 4.58 12.71 9.23
C ASP A 45 3.32 12.59 8.39
N PHE A 46 3.40 13.07 7.14
CA PHE A 46 2.41 12.81 6.09
C PHE A 46 2.89 11.74 5.10
N ALA A 47 3.98 11.04 5.41
CA ALA A 47 4.47 9.89 4.66
C ALA A 47 3.88 8.57 5.17
N GLY A 48 3.60 8.49 6.47
CA GLY A 48 3.01 7.34 7.12
C GLY A 48 3.77 6.03 6.87
N GLY A 49 5.11 6.07 6.68
CA GLY A 49 5.89 4.88 6.34
C GLY A 49 5.48 4.23 5.01
N ILE A 50 5.07 5.02 4.03
CA ILE A 50 4.43 4.61 2.75
C ILE A 50 3.04 4.01 3.01
N ALA A 51 2.16 4.81 3.65
CA ALA A 51 0.78 4.44 4.00
C ALA A 51 0.67 3.21 4.93
N VAL A 52 1.67 2.96 5.76
CA VAL A 52 1.73 1.82 6.70
C VAL A 52 1.17 2.18 8.07
N THR A 53 1.65 3.28 8.66
CA THR A 53 1.26 3.71 10.03
C THR A 53 -0.11 4.40 10.02
N ALA A 54 -1.14 3.63 9.63
CA ALA A 54 -2.49 4.15 9.42
C ALA A 54 -3.11 4.78 10.68
N LEU A 55 -2.72 4.33 11.85
CA LEU A 55 -3.19 4.88 13.13
C LEU A 55 -2.15 5.82 13.78
N GLY A 56 -1.12 6.21 13.03
CA GLY A 56 0.00 6.97 13.54
C GLY A 56 1.02 6.11 14.30
N HIS A 57 2.10 6.76 14.73
CA HIS A 57 3.18 6.08 15.45
C HIS A 57 2.76 5.72 16.88
N CYS A 58 3.09 4.51 17.30
CA CYS A 58 2.89 4.00 18.67
C CYS A 58 1.43 4.15 19.14
N HIS A 59 0.45 3.81 18.29
CA HIS A 59 -0.96 3.85 18.68
C HIS A 59 -1.21 2.98 19.91
N PRO A 60 -1.91 3.48 20.96
CA PRO A 60 -2.05 2.77 22.24
C PRO A 60 -2.62 1.36 22.12
N ALA A 61 -3.64 1.15 21.27
CA ALA A 61 -4.24 -0.17 21.07
C ALA A 61 -3.25 -1.19 20.48
N LEU A 62 -2.43 -0.76 19.51
CA LEU A 62 -1.43 -1.62 18.87
C LEU A 62 -0.28 -1.94 19.84
N VAL A 63 0.18 -0.94 20.60
CA VAL A 63 1.21 -1.14 21.63
C VAL A 63 0.71 -2.09 22.71
N ALA A 64 -0.53 -1.95 23.17
CA ALA A 64 -1.13 -2.84 24.18
C ALA A 64 -1.23 -4.28 23.65
N ALA A 65 -1.71 -4.48 22.42
CA ALA A 65 -1.79 -5.81 21.80
C ALA A 65 -0.40 -6.45 21.64
N LEU A 66 0.59 -5.65 21.21
CA LEU A 66 1.98 -6.10 21.07
C LEU A 66 2.55 -6.56 22.43
N HIS A 67 2.36 -5.77 23.50
CA HIS A 67 2.84 -6.11 24.85
C HIS A 67 2.16 -7.39 25.36
N GLN A 68 0.84 -7.46 25.31
CA GLN A 68 0.10 -8.62 25.79
C GLN A 68 0.49 -9.90 25.05
N GLN A 69 0.53 -9.85 23.72
CA GLN A 69 0.91 -11.02 22.92
C GLN A 69 2.39 -11.34 23.03
N GLY A 70 3.24 -10.30 23.19
CA GLY A 70 4.68 -10.44 23.39
C GLY A 70 5.07 -11.21 24.66
N GLU A 71 4.24 -11.18 25.70
CA GLU A 71 4.41 -11.96 26.93
C GLU A 71 3.77 -13.34 26.87
N THR A 72 3.01 -13.65 25.78
CA THR A 72 2.23 -14.89 25.66
C THR A 72 2.89 -15.87 24.68
N LEU A 73 2.96 -15.53 23.40
CA LEU A 73 3.43 -16.43 22.35
C LEU A 73 3.78 -15.67 21.08
N TRP A 74 4.98 -15.85 20.56
CA TRP A 74 5.48 -15.11 19.39
C TRP A 74 5.28 -15.86 18.07
N HIS A 75 5.62 -17.17 18.06
CA HIS A 75 5.67 -17.96 16.83
C HIS A 75 5.50 -19.45 17.13
N THR A 76 4.75 -20.16 16.26
CA THR A 76 4.56 -21.61 16.34
C THR A 76 4.70 -22.33 15.01
N SER A 77 4.88 -21.60 13.90
CA SER A 77 4.72 -22.06 12.51
C SER A 77 3.28 -22.50 12.17
N ASN A 78 3.03 -22.72 10.87
CA ASN A 78 1.72 -23.19 10.39
C ASN A 78 1.52 -24.73 10.49
N VAL A 79 2.47 -25.44 11.11
CA VAL A 79 2.26 -26.83 11.55
C VAL A 79 1.29 -26.87 12.73
N PHE A 80 1.26 -25.80 13.51
CA PHE A 80 0.29 -25.56 14.58
C PHE A 80 -0.51 -24.30 14.28
N THR A 81 -1.79 -24.29 14.59
CA THR A 81 -2.60 -23.08 14.52
C THR A 81 -2.51 -22.26 15.80
N ASN A 82 -2.99 -21.01 15.76
CA ASN A 82 -3.04 -20.13 16.92
C ASN A 82 -4.32 -19.27 16.92
N GLU A 83 -4.78 -18.89 18.10
CA GLU A 83 -6.04 -18.13 18.23
C GLU A 83 -6.02 -16.75 17.60
N PRO A 84 -4.96 -15.90 17.73
CA PRO A 84 -4.93 -14.60 17.06
C PRO A 84 -5.12 -14.68 15.56
N ALA A 85 -4.49 -15.65 14.88
CA ALA A 85 -4.66 -15.83 13.43
C ALA A 85 -6.11 -16.22 13.07
N LEU A 86 -6.74 -17.11 13.86
CA LEU A 86 -8.12 -17.52 13.62
C LEU A 86 -9.10 -16.36 13.83
N ARG A 87 -8.94 -15.58 14.90
CA ARG A 87 -9.80 -14.41 15.17
C ARG A 87 -9.64 -13.33 14.07
N LEU A 88 -8.41 -13.01 13.69
CA LEU A 88 -8.17 -12.04 12.60
C LEU A 88 -8.79 -12.53 11.28
N ALA A 89 -8.63 -13.82 10.93
CA ALA A 89 -9.23 -14.39 9.73
C ALA A 89 -10.77 -14.26 9.78
N GLN A 90 -11.43 -14.62 10.89
CA GLN A 90 -12.87 -14.47 11.03
C GLN A 90 -13.33 -13.01 10.86
N LYS A 91 -12.62 -12.05 11.44
CA LYS A 91 -12.94 -10.62 11.32
C LYS A 91 -12.78 -10.11 9.88
N LEU A 92 -11.72 -10.52 9.19
CA LEU A 92 -11.51 -10.15 7.77
C LEU A 92 -12.59 -10.76 6.87
N ILE A 93 -12.97 -12.01 7.09
CA ILE A 93 -14.05 -12.68 6.37
C ILE A 93 -15.39 -11.97 6.64
N ALA A 94 -15.71 -11.68 7.88
CA ALA A 94 -16.94 -10.99 8.24
C ALA A 94 -17.06 -9.58 7.66
N ALA A 95 -15.92 -8.93 7.38
CA ALA A 95 -15.85 -7.57 6.86
C ALA A 95 -15.72 -7.47 5.32
N THR A 96 -15.61 -8.60 4.60
CA THR A 96 -15.33 -8.63 3.15
C THR A 96 -16.20 -9.66 2.43
N PHE A 97 -15.94 -9.87 1.14
CA PHE A 97 -16.57 -10.91 0.31
C PHE A 97 -15.97 -12.30 0.51
N ALA A 98 -14.85 -12.40 1.20
CA ALA A 98 -14.02 -13.61 1.24
C ALA A 98 -14.56 -14.68 2.19
N ASP A 99 -14.21 -15.94 1.88
CA ASP A 99 -14.47 -17.11 2.73
C ASP A 99 -13.17 -17.68 3.32
N ARG A 100 -12.02 -17.36 2.72
CA ARG A 100 -10.70 -17.90 3.09
C ARG A 100 -9.64 -16.80 3.09
N VAL A 101 -8.69 -16.95 4.01
CA VAL A 101 -7.56 -16.04 4.21
C VAL A 101 -6.26 -16.83 4.23
N PHE A 102 -5.24 -16.35 3.54
CA PHE A 102 -3.85 -16.78 3.68
C PHE A 102 -3.03 -15.63 4.21
N PHE A 103 -2.35 -15.83 5.35
CA PHE A 103 -1.48 -14.81 5.94
C PHE A 103 -0.03 -14.96 5.48
N ALA A 104 0.63 -13.82 5.24
CA ALA A 104 2.06 -13.73 4.97
C ALA A 104 2.64 -12.50 5.69
N ASN A 105 3.83 -12.02 5.31
CA ASN A 105 4.55 -10.99 6.07
C ASN A 105 4.67 -9.66 5.32
N SER A 106 4.53 -9.68 4.02
CA SER A 106 4.67 -8.51 3.14
C SER A 106 3.64 -8.52 2.01
N GLY A 107 3.35 -7.33 1.46
CA GLY A 107 2.47 -7.22 0.29
C GLY A 107 2.96 -8.03 -0.91
N GLY A 108 4.29 -8.10 -1.09
CA GLY A 108 4.88 -8.93 -2.14
C GLY A 108 4.57 -10.42 -1.96
N GLU A 109 4.63 -10.95 -0.74
CA GLU A 109 4.27 -12.35 -0.46
C GLU A 109 2.77 -12.61 -0.64
N ALA A 110 1.90 -11.67 -0.25
CA ALA A 110 0.46 -11.80 -0.50
C ALA A 110 0.15 -11.82 -2.01
N ASN A 111 0.81 -10.96 -2.79
CA ASN A 111 0.67 -10.94 -4.25
C ASN A 111 1.26 -12.19 -4.92
N GLU A 112 2.40 -12.71 -4.46
CA GLU A 112 2.91 -14.02 -4.90
C GLU A 112 1.88 -15.12 -4.73
N ALA A 113 1.26 -15.19 -3.55
CA ALA A 113 0.21 -16.16 -3.26
C ALA A 113 -1.00 -15.98 -4.19
N ALA A 114 -1.42 -14.72 -4.42
CA ALA A 114 -2.55 -14.39 -5.30
C ALA A 114 -2.29 -14.80 -6.75
N PHE A 115 -1.10 -14.50 -7.30
CA PHE A 115 -0.76 -14.83 -8.67
C PHE A 115 -0.59 -16.34 -8.88
N LYS A 116 -0.02 -17.04 -7.90
CA LYS A 116 0.08 -18.50 -7.88
C LYS A 116 -1.31 -19.14 -7.84
N LEU A 117 -2.18 -18.66 -6.94
CA LEU A 117 -3.55 -19.15 -6.83
C LEU A 117 -4.32 -18.92 -8.13
N ALA A 118 -4.23 -17.74 -8.75
CA ALA A 118 -4.93 -17.44 -9.98
C ALA A 118 -4.52 -18.36 -11.13
N ARG A 119 -3.22 -18.59 -11.32
CA ARG A 119 -2.72 -19.54 -12.30
C ARG A 119 -3.15 -20.97 -11.99
N HIS A 120 -3.02 -21.40 -10.74
CA HIS A 120 -3.37 -22.76 -10.35
C HIS A 120 -4.87 -23.04 -10.52
N TYR A 121 -5.73 -22.09 -10.10
CA TYR A 121 -7.17 -22.18 -10.31
C TYR A 121 -7.53 -22.32 -11.80
N ALA A 122 -6.94 -21.48 -12.65
CA ALA A 122 -7.23 -21.51 -14.08
C ALA A 122 -6.78 -22.82 -14.75
N ILE A 123 -5.63 -23.36 -14.35
CA ILE A 123 -5.11 -24.64 -14.85
C ILE A 123 -6.01 -25.78 -14.40
N GLU A 124 -6.36 -25.86 -13.12
CA GLU A 124 -7.16 -26.97 -12.57
C GLU A 124 -8.62 -26.95 -13.04
N ARG A 125 -9.20 -25.76 -13.22
CA ARG A 125 -10.64 -25.63 -13.54
C ARG A 125 -10.96 -25.44 -15.01
N HIS A 126 -9.97 -25.01 -15.83
CA HIS A 126 -10.24 -24.64 -17.21
C HIS A 126 -9.27 -25.28 -18.19
N SER A 127 -7.98 -24.88 -18.22
CA SER A 127 -7.02 -25.34 -19.21
C SER A 127 -5.59 -25.19 -18.74
N PRO A 128 -4.69 -26.16 -19.01
CA PRO A 128 -3.27 -26.04 -18.70
C PRO A 128 -2.57 -24.88 -19.43
N TYR A 129 -3.20 -24.31 -20.45
CA TYR A 129 -2.67 -23.15 -21.20
C TYR A 129 -3.20 -21.82 -20.71
N LYS A 130 -4.06 -21.81 -19.68
CA LYS A 130 -4.67 -20.60 -19.12
C LYS A 130 -3.76 -20.00 -18.04
N THR A 131 -2.67 -19.35 -18.46
CA THR A 131 -1.57 -18.89 -17.61
C THR A 131 -1.30 -17.39 -17.71
N LYS A 132 -1.92 -16.71 -18.70
CA LYS A 132 -1.67 -15.30 -18.99
C LYS A 132 -2.24 -14.39 -17.91
N ILE A 133 -1.40 -13.46 -17.42
CA ILE A 133 -1.79 -12.38 -16.51
C ILE A 133 -1.76 -11.06 -17.29
N ILE A 134 -2.85 -10.31 -17.23
CA ILE A 134 -2.90 -8.93 -17.70
C ILE A 134 -2.66 -8.03 -16.50
N ALA A 135 -1.70 -7.13 -16.64
CA ALA A 135 -1.34 -6.13 -15.63
C ALA A 135 -1.21 -4.74 -16.30
N PHE A 136 -0.87 -3.72 -15.52
CA PHE A 136 -0.93 -2.35 -16.01
C PHE A 136 0.40 -1.64 -15.89
N HIS A 137 0.69 -0.75 -16.86
CA HIS A 137 1.83 0.15 -16.77
C HIS A 137 1.75 0.99 -15.48
N ASN A 138 2.90 1.31 -14.91
CA ASN A 138 3.09 2.04 -13.67
C ASN A 138 2.59 1.33 -12.39
N ALA A 139 2.07 0.11 -12.47
CA ALA A 139 1.67 -0.67 -11.31
C ALA A 139 2.87 -1.08 -10.44
N PHE A 140 2.61 -1.28 -9.15
CA PHE A 140 3.59 -1.78 -8.19
C PHE A 140 2.96 -2.90 -7.34
N HIS A 141 3.48 -4.12 -7.47
CA HIS A 141 2.95 -5.30 -6.77
C HIS A 141 3.95 -5.99 -5.85
N GLY A 142 5.17 -5.47 -5.71
CA GLY A 142 6.23 -6.02 -4.87
C GLY A 142 7.57 -6.13 -5.58
N ARG A 143 8.55 -6.76 -4.90
CA ARG A 143 9.95 -6.85 -5.36
C ARG A 143 10.45 -8.29 -5.48
N THR A 144 9.63 -9.31 -5.25
CA THR A 144 9.96 -10.69 -5.59
C THR A 144 9.97 -10.86 -7.12
N LEU A 145 10.63 -11.88 -7.65
CA LEU A 145 10.80 -12.01 -9.10
C LEU A 145 9.46 -12.07 -9.85
N PHE A 146 8.46 -12.75 -9.30
CA PHE A 146 7.15 -12.81 -9.93
C PHE A 146 6.39 -11.47 -9.77
N THR A 147 6.32 -10.93 -8.55
CA THR A 147 5.57 -9.69 -8.32
C THR A 147 6.17 -8.48 -9.04
N VAL A 148 7.50 -8.38 -9.13
CA VAL A 148 8.16 -7.32 -9.88
C VAL A 148 7.96 -7.45 -11.39
N SER A 149 7.76 -8.69 -11.87
CA SER A 149 7.46 -8.98 -13.27
C SER A 149 6.01 -8.65 -13.64
N VAL A 150 5.06 -8.81 -12.72
CA VAL A 150 3.67 -8.35 -12.88
C VAL A 150 3.57 -6.83 -12.71
N GLY A 151 4.44 -6.22 -11.92
CA GLY A 151 4.56 -4.78 -11.79
C GLY A 151 4.91 -4.11 -13.13
N GLY A 152 4.31 -2.94 -13.39
CA GLY A 152 4.41 -2.24 -14.67
C GLY A 152 5.55 -1.22 -14.78
N GLN A 153 6.63 -1.37 -14.00
CA GLN A 153 7.75 -0.43 -13.94
C GLN A 153 9.08 -1.14 -14.27
N PRO A 154 9.57 -1.07 -15.52
CA PRO A 154 10.77 -1.76 -15.98
C PRO A 154 12.01 -1.52 -15.11
N LYS A 155 12.18 -0.31 -14.58
CA LYS A 155 13.31 0.06 -13.69
C LYS A 155 13.47 -0.86 -12.46
N TYR A 156 12.40 -1.58 -12.07
CA TYR A 156 12.43 -2.49 -10.92
C TYR A 156 12.65 -3.95 -11.32
N SER A 157 12.34 -4.31 -12.57
CA SER A 157 12.37 -5.69 -13.06
C SER A 157 13.53 -6.00 -13.98
N ASP A 158 14.15 -4.98 -14.59
CA ASP A 158 15.22 -5.20 -15.57
C ASP A 158 16.55 -5.55 -14.88
N GLY A 159 17.34 -6.40 -15.52
CA GLY A 159 18.65 -6.83 -15.02
C GLY A 159 18.63 -8.07 -14.10
N PHE A 160 17.45 -8.65 -13.78
CA PHE A 160 17.35 -9.82 -12.89
C PHE A 160 17.11 -11.15 -13.61
N GLY A 161 17.42 -11.22 -14.89
CA GLY A 161 17.29 -12.44 -15.70
C GLY A 161 15.89 -12.64 -16.29
N PRO A 162 15.55 -13.87 -16.71
CA PRO A 162 14.29 -14.13 -17.38
C PRO A 162 13.10 -13.91 -16.42
N LYS A 163 12.11 -13.18 -16.89
CA LYS A 163 10.84 -12.97 -16.19
C LYS A 163 9.93 -14.18 -16.39
N PRO A 164 9.01 -14.48 -15.44
CA PRO A 164 7.94 -15.44 -15.70
C PRO A 164 7.20 -15.11 -17.00
N ALA A 165 6.92 -16.14 -17.79
CA ALA A 165 6.21 -15.98 -19.07
C ALA A 165 4.75 -15.56 -18.88
N ASP A 166 4.12 -15.15 -19.98
CA ASP A 166 2.69 -14.85 -20.06
C ASP A 166 2.22 -13.72 -19.15
N ILE A 167 3.00 -12.64 -19.08
CA ILE A 167 2.60 -11.40 -18.42
C ILE A 167 2.53 -10.30 -19.47
N ILE A 168 1.38 -9.66 -19.60
CA ILE A 168 1.13 -8.61 -20.59
C ILE A 168 0.75 -7.33 -19.85
N HIS A 169 1.41 -6.21 -20.17
CA HIS A 169 1.11 -4.90 -19.63
C HIS A 169 0.37 -4.03 -20.64
N VAL A 170 -0.69 -3.37 -20.17
CA VAL A 170 -1.49 -2.43 -20.95
C VAL A 170 -1.63 -1.10 -20.19
N PRO A 171 -2.04 0.00 -20.87
CA PRO A 171 -2.31 1.25 -20.17
C PRO A 171 -3.43 1.11 -19.13
N PHE A 172 -3.25 1.73 -17.97
CA PHE A 172 -4.28 1.80 -16.94
C PHE A 172 -5.43 2.72 -17.37
N ASN A 173 -6.67 2.39 -16.98
CA ASN A 173 -7.89 3.07 -17.41
C ASN A 173 -8.18 2.99 -18.93
N ASP A 174 -7.55 2.07 -19.65
CA ASP A 174 -7.82 1.80 -21.07
C ASP A 174 -8.49 0.43 -21.24
N LEU A 175 -9.82 0.41 -21.19
CA LEU A 175 -10.61 -0.82 -21.35
C LEU A 175 -10.44 -1.44 -22.75
N ALA A 176 -10.23 -0.62 -23.79
CA ALA A 176 -10.02 -1.10 -25.14
C ALA A 176 -8.70 -1.88 -25.25
N ALA A 177 -7.64 -1.40 -24.60
CA ALA A 177 -6.36 -2.09 -24.53
C ALA A 177 -6.47 -3.43 -23.79
N VAL A 178 -7.23 -3.50 -22.68
CA VAL A 178 -7.52 -4.78 -21.99
C VAL A 178 -8.23 -5.73 -22.91
N LYS A 179 -9.30 -5.29 -23.60
CA LYS A 179 -10.10 -6.10 -24.50
C LYS A 179 -9.28 -6.65 -25.68
N ALA A 180 -8.31 -5.89 -26.17
CA ALA A 180 -7.47 -6.29 -27.30
C ALA A 180 -6.53 -7.45 -26.98
N VAL A 181 -6.15 -7.64 -25.71
CA VAL A 181 -5.22 -8.72 -25.27
C VAL A 181 -5.89 -9.82 -24.46
N MET A 182 -7.17 -9.62 -24.07
CA MET A 182 -7.96 -10.61 -23.34
C MET A 182 -8.34 -11.76 -24.26
N ASP A 183 -8.12 -13.00 -23.82
CA ASP A 183 -8.51 -14.22 -24.52
C ASP A 183 -8.69 -15.39 -23.54
N ASP A 184 -8.94 -16.58 -24.06
CA ASP A 184 -9.18 -17.79 -23.27
C ASP A 184 -7.95 -18.33 -22.52
N HIS A 185 -6.75 -17.81 -22.83
CA HIS A 185 -5.52 -18.11 -22.10
C HIS A 185 -5.31 -17.17 -20.90
N THR A 186 -6.10 -16.13 -20.75
CA THR A 186 -6.01 -15.19 -19.64
C THR A 186 -6.54 -15.81 -18.35
N CYS A 187 -5.68 -16.00 -17.35
CA CYS A 187 -6.06 -16.54 -16.04
C CYS A 187 -6.48 -15.43 -15.08
N ALA A 188 -5.90 -14.24 -15.18
CA ALA A 188 -6.19 -13.13 -14.29
C ALA A 188 -5.95 -11.77 -14.92
N VAL A 189 -6.69 -10.77 -14.43
CA VAL A 189 -6.34 -9.34 -14.52
C VAL A 189 -5.99 -8.87 -13.13
N VAL A 190 -4.82 -8.25 -12.98
CA VAL A 190 -4.28 -7.77 -11.70
C VAL A 190 -4.16 -6.26 -11.74
N LEU A 191 -4.73 -5.58 -10.76
CA LEU A 191 -4.66 -4.13 -10.66
C LEU A 191 -4.74 -3.63 -9.22
N GLU A 192 -4.20 -2.43 -9.01
CA GLU A 192 -4.47 -1.62 -7.83
C GLU A 192 -5.70 -0.74 -8.15
N PRO A 193 -6.77 -0.72 -7.32
CA PRO A 193 -7.89 0.22 -7.54
C PRO A 193 -7.45 1.70 -7.54
N ILE A 194 -6.34 1.99 -6.84
CA ILE A 194 -5.61 3.25 -6.91
C ILE A 194 -4.14 2.91 -7.05
N GLN A 195 -3.51 3.23 -8.16
CA GLN A 195 -2.06 3.04 -8.34
C GLN A 195 -1.30 3.99 -7.41
N GLY A 196 -0.81 3.46 -6.29
CA GLY A 196 -0.15 4.25 -5.25
C GLY A 196 1.22 4.77 -5.64
N GLU A 197 2.04 3.95 -6.30
CA GLU A 197 3.36 4.32 -6.80
C GLU A 197 3.31 4.94 -8.22
N GLY A 198 2.22 4.70 -8.94
CA GLY A 198 1.95 5.17 -10.29
C GLY A 198 1.25 6.54 -10.35
N GLY A 199 1.58 7.46 -9.44
CA GLY A 199 1.09 8.85 -9.50
C GLY A 199 -0.25 9.10 -8.78
N ILE A 200 -0.67 8.23 -7.88
CA ILE A 200 -1.98 8.30 -7.19
C ILE A 200 -3.12 8.38 -8.21
N THR A 201 -3.15 7.40 -9.11
CA THR A 201 -4.13 7.32 -10.18
C THR A 201 -5.23 6.33 -9.83
N ALA A 202 -6.45 6.80 -9.61
CA ALA A 202 -7.60 5.95 -9.33
C ALA A 202 -8.14 5.34 -10.63
N ALA A 203 -8.66 4.11 -10.52
CA ALA A 203 -9.44 3.51 -11.59
C ALA A 203 -10.75 4.25 -11.78
N THR A 204 -11.23 4.38 -13.03
CA THR A 204 -12.58 4.88 -13.26
C THR A 204 -13.62 3.78 -13.02
N PRO A 205 -14.84 4.12 -12.57
CA PRO A 205 -15.90 3.13 -12.36
C PRO A 205 -16.18 2.30 -13.62
N GLU A 206 -16.22 2.95 -14.78
CA GLU A 206 -16.49 2.31 -16.07
C GLU A 206 -15.39 1.31 -16.45
N PHE A 207 -14.14 1.66 -16.16
CA PHE A 207 -13.00 0.79 -16.39
C PHE A 207 -13.07 -0.46 -15.51
N LEU A 208 -13.29 -0.30 -14.20
CA LEU A 208 -13.39 -1.44 -13.28
C LEU A 208 -14.55 -2.36 -13.62
N GLN A 209 -15.73 -1.81 -13.92
CA GLN A 209 -16.89 -2.61 -14.33
C GLN A 209 -16.60 -3.35 -15.63
N GLY A 210 -16.03 -2.66 -16.62
CA GLY A 210 -15.69 -3.30 -17.90
C GLY A 210 -14.65 -4.40 -17.76
N VAL A 211 -13.63 -4.23 -16.90
CA VAL A 211 -12.65 -5.28 -16.58
C VAL A 211 -13.33 -6.46 -15.87
N ARG A 212 -14.24 -6.21 -14.92
CA ARG A 212 -15.02 -7.27 -14.26
C ARG A 212 -15.81 -8.08 -15.27
N ASP A 213 -16.51 -7.40 -16.17
CA ASP A 213 -17.34 -8.06 -17.20
C ASP A 213 -16.48 -8.94 -18.14
N LEU A 214 -15.33 -8.43 -18.59
CA LEU A 214 -14.37 -9.18 -19.39
C LEU A 214 -13.83 -10.41 -18.65
N CYS A 215 -13.45 -10.24 -17.38
CA CYS A 215 -13.00 -11.37 -16.55
C CYS A 215 -14.07 -12.46 -16.45
N THR A 216 -15.33 -12.05 -16.21
CA THR A 216 -16.46 -12.97 -16.12
C THR A 216 -16.69 -13.71 -17.45
N GLN A 217 -16.68 -12.98 -18.57
CA GLN A 217 -16.86 -13.53 -19.91
C GLN A 217 -15.79 -14.57 -20.26
N HIS A 218 -14.53 -14.30 -19.94
CA HIS A 218 -13.39 -15.16 -20.27
C HIS A 218 -13.00 -16.11 -19.13
N LYS A 219 -13.79 -16.20 -18.05
CA LYS A 219 -13.48 -17.01 -16.86
C LYS A 219 -12.07 -16.76 -16.32
N ALA A 220 -11.64 -15.51 -16.36
CA ALA A 220 -10.42 -15.01 -15.73
C ALA A 220 -10.73 -14.47 -14.34
N LEU A 221 -9.78 -14.54 -13.41
CA LEU A 221 -9.96 -13.97 -12.09
C LEU A 221 -9.59 -12.47 -12.08
N LEU A 222 -10.36 -11.69 -11.33
CA LEU A 222 -10.05 -10.30 -11.05
C LEU A 222 -9.32 -10.21 -9.70
N VAL A 223 -8.08 -9.74 -9.71
CA VAL A 223 -7.24 -9.60 -8.53
C VAL A 223 -7.06 -8.13 -8.21
N PHE A 224 -7.51 -7.71 -7.03
CA PHE A 224 -7.25 -6.36 -6.52
C PHE A 224 -6.10 -6.39 -5.52
N ASP A 225 -5.04 -5.68 -5.86
CA ASP A 225 -3.98 -5.33 -4.92
C ASP A 225 -4.40 -4.09 -4.12
N GLU A 226 -4.88 -4.32 -2.92
CA GLU A 226 -5.24 -3.27 -1.97
C GLU A 226 -4.21 -3.14 -0.83
N VAL A 227 -2.97 -3.49 -1.10
CA VAL A 227 -1.86 -3.35 -0.14
C VAL A 227 -1.68 -1.90 0.30
N GLN A 228 -1.85 -0.93 -0.61
CA GLN A 228 -1.72 0.49 -0.27
C GLN A 228 -3.08 1.19 -0.11
N SER A 229 -4.06 0.87 -0.90
CA SER A 229 -5.37 1.54 -0.94
C SER A 229 -6.38 1.01 0.09
N GLY A 230 -6.15 -0.19 0.62
CA GLY A 230 -7.04 -0.84 1.58
C GLY A 230 -6.89 -0.34 3.02
N MET A 231 -7.55 -1.04 3.93
CA MET A 231 -7.52 -0.78 5.38
C MET A 231 -7.85 0.68 5.74
N GLY A 232 -8.97 1.18 5.20
CA GLY A 232 -9.49 2.49 5.52
C GLY A 232 -8.91 3.63 4.68
N ARG A 233 -7.80 3.44 3.98
CA ARG A 233 -7.05 4.52 3.31
C ARG A 233 -7.90 5.38 2.38
N SER A 234 -8.85 4.78 1.66
CA SER A 234 -9.75 5.47 0.73
C SER A 234 -11.06 5.98 1.35
N GLY A 235 -11.31 5.77 2.65
CA GLY A 235 -12.57 6.12 3.32
C GLY A 235 -13.57 4.97 3.45
N LYS A 236 -13.29 3.83 2.87
CA LYS A 236 -13.95 2.53 3.12
C LYS A 236 -12.91 1.54 3.60
N LEU A 237 -13.32 0.45 4.25
CA LEU A 237 -12.36 -0.55 4.73
C LEU A 237 -11.46 -1.05 3.59
N PHE A 238 -12.06 -1.35 2.42
CA PHE A 238 -11.33 -1.62 1.19
C PHE A 238 -11.90 -0.76 0.05
N THR A 239 -11.01 -0.37 -0.88
CA THR A 239 -11.35 0.56 -1.98
C THR A 239 -12.38 -0.02 -2.94
N TYR A 240 -12.41 -1.35 -3.14
CA TYR A 240 -13.41 -1.99 -4.00
C TYR A 240 -14.85 -1.67 -3.57
N MET A 241 -15.07 -1.39 -2.29
CA MET A 241 -16.39 -1.07 -1.73
C MET A 241 -16.97 0.27 -2.23
N HIS A 242 -16.12 1.16 -2.78
CA HIS A 242 -16.58 2.40 -3.43
C HIS A 242 -17.19 2.14 -4.81
N TYR A 243 -16.69 1.12 -5.50
CA TYR A 243 -17.01 0.86 -6.90
C TYR A 243 -18.17 -0.11 -7.09
N GLY A 244 -18.54 -0.86 -6.06
CA GLY A 244 -19.53 -1.95 -6.19
C GLY A 244 -19.03 -3.10 -7.07
N VAL A 245 -17.73 -3.16 -7.36
CA VAL A 245 -17.08 -4.22 -8.14
C VAL A 245 -16.29 -5.11 -7.18
N THR A 246 -16.74 -6.33 -6.99
CA THR A 246 -16.08 -7.30 -6.10
C THR A 246 -14.99 -8.07 -6.86
N PRO A 247 -13.75 -8.09 -6.36
CA PRO A 247 -12.70 -8.94 -6.92
C PRO A 247 -12.90 -10.41 -6.54
N ASP A 248 -12.19 -11.29 -7.24
CA ASP A 248 -12.10 -12.73 -6.92
C ASP A 248 -11.02 -13.01 -5.87
N ILE A 249 -9.94 -12.22 -5.92
CA ILE A 249 -8.84 -12.25 -4.96
C ILE A 249 -8.50 -10.82 -4.55
N LEU A 250 -8.28 -10.59 -3.27
CA LEU A 250 -7.85 -9.32 -2.71
C LEU A 250 -6.59 -9.54 -1.88
N THR A 251 -5.60 -8.65 -2.03
CA THR A 251 -4.40 -8.65 -1.18
C THR A 251 -4.33 -7.38 -0.34
N THR A 252 -3.86 -7.53 0.89
CA THR A 252 -3.70 -6.43 1.85
C THR A 252 -2.44 -6.62 2.68
N ALA A 253 -1.84 -5.51 3.13
CA ALA A 253 -0.67 -5.47 4.02
C ALA A 253 -0.59 -4.08 4.68
N LYS A 254 0.61 -3.49 4.81
CA LYS A 254 0.82 -2.11 5.27
C LYS A 254 -0.05 -1.74 6.48
N ALA A 255 -1.12 -1.00 6.25
CA ALA A 255 -2.06 -0.57 7.30
C ALA A 255 -2.71 -1.72 8.08
N LEU A 256 -2.78 -2.93 7.51
CA LEU A 256 -3.24 -4.12 8.23
C LEU A 256 -2.46 -4.36 9.52
N GLY A 257 -1.13 -4.16 9.49
CA GLY A 257 -0.27 -4.29 10.67
C GLY A 257 0.01 -2.97 11.40
N GLY A 258 -0.35 -1.81 10.79
CA GLY A 258 -0.14 -0.50 11.39
C GLY A 258 1.32 -0.17 11.74
N GLY A 259 2.28 -0.86 11.12
CA GLY A 259 3.73 -0.79 11.37
C GLY A 259 4.35 -2.15 11.67
N PHE A 260 3.57 -3.14 12.09
CA PHE A 260 4.06 -4.51 12.26
C PHE A 260 3.95 -5.29 10.94
N PRO A 261 4.99 -6.08 10.53
CA PRO A 261 4.96 -6.82 9.27
C PRO A 261 3.91 -7.93 9.26
N ILE A 262 2.88 -7.75 8.44
CA ILE A 262 1.85 -8.75 8.16
C ILE A 262 1.18 -8.42 6.83
N SER A 263 0.71 -9.44 6.14
CA SER A 263 -0.14 -9.33 4.95
C SER A 263 -1.16 -10.45 4.89
N ALA A 264 -2.16 -10.29 4.05
CA ALA A 264 -3.15 -11.32 3.80
C ALA A 264 -3.56 -11.34 2.32
N MET A 265 -3.85 -12.53 1.81
CA MET A 265 -4.59 -12.77 0.58
C MET A 265 -5.95 -13.34 0.97
N LEU A 266 -7.02 -12.74 0.44
CA LEU A 266 -8.40 -13.09 0.68
C LEU A 266 -9.05 -13.58 -0.60
N THR A 267 -9.85 -14.65 -0.53
CA THR A 267 -10.56 -15.20 -1.69
C THR A 267 -11.80 -15.98 -1.26
N THR A 268 -12.60 -16.44 -2.23
CA THR A 268 -13.78 -17.28 -1.98
C THR A 268 -13.38 -18.74 -1.75
N GLU A 269 -14.29 -19.51 -1.15
CA GLU A 269 -14.14 -20.96 -0.97
C GLU A 269 -13.94 -21.68 -2.30
N GLU A 270 -14.70 -21.31 -3.32
CA GLU A 270 -14.61 -21.93 -4.66
C GLU A 270 -13.20 -21.83 -5.22
N ILE A 271 -12.60 -20.63 -5.17
CA ILE A 271 -11.26 -20.39 -5.70
C ILE A 271 -10.20 -21.04 -4.82
N ALA A 272 -10.35 -20.96 -3.50
CA ALA A 272 -9.43 -21.58 -2.56
C ALA A 272 -9.38 -23.09 -2.66
N SER A 273 -10.47 -23.75 -3.10
CA SER A 273 -10.62 -25.20 -3.13
C SER A 273 -9.62 -25.94 -4.00
N VAL A 274 -8.91 -25.26 -4.90
CA VAL A 274 -7.83 -25.87 -5.71
C VAL A 274 -6.50 -25.97 -4.97
N MET A 275 -6.37 -25.25 -3.85
CA MET A 275 -5.17 -25.32 -3.01
C MET A 275 -5.28 -26.51 -2.03
N SER A 276 -4.17 -27.18 -1.85
CA SER A 276 -4.05 -28.32 -0.93
C SER A 276 -2.80 -28.19 -0.07
N VAL A 277 -2.69 -29.05 0.93
CA VAL A 277 -1.52 -29.08 1.83
C VAL A 277 -0.25 -29.23 1.04
N GLY A 278 0.70 -28.31 1.22
CA GLY A 278 2.00 -28.28 0.54
C GLY A 278 2.03 -27.46 -0.78
N THR A 279 0.89 -27.03 -1.30
CA THR A 279 0.84 -26.26 -2.57
C THR A 279 1.49 -24.88 -2.42
N HIS A 280 1.34 -24.24 -1.27
CA HIS A 280 1.94 -22.96 -0.91
C HIS A 280 2.16 -22.90 0.60
N GLY A 281 3.03 -21.97 1.07
CA GLY A 281 3.29 -21.83 2.50
C GLY A 281 4.22 -20.69 2.84
N THR A 282 4.33 -20.43 4.12
CA THR A 282 5.21 -19.44 4.73
C THR A 282 5.58 -19.88 6.14
N THR A 283 6.78 -19.55 6.59
CA THR A 283 7.20 -19.87 7.97
C THR A 283 6.55 -18.94 8.98
N TYR A 284 6.63 -17.62 8.77
CA TYR A 284 6.20 -16.60 9.73
C TYR A 284 4.77 -16.08 9.51
N GLY A 285 4.23 -16.20 8.31
CA GLY A 285 2.89 -15.70 8.01
C GLY A 285 1.83 -16.35 8.89
N GLY A 286 0.97 -15.52 9.51
CA GLY A 286 -0.01 -15.97 10.47
C GLY A 286 0.53 -16.18 11.89
N ASN A 287 1.74 -15.69 12.21
CA ASN A 287 2.25 -15.78 13.57
C ASN A 287 1.35 -15.02 14.57
N PRO A 288 1.24 -15.51 15.82
CA PRO A 288 0.32 -14.93 16.78
C PRO A 288 0.61 -13.47 17.12
N LEU A 289 1.89 -13.07 17.14
CA LEU A 289 2.27 -11.70 17.49
C LEU A 289 1.80 -10.70 16.44
N ALA A 290 2.06 -10.98 15.15
CA ALA A 290 1.62 -10.13 14.04
C ALA A 290 0.08 -10.09 13.93
N CYS A 291 -0.58 -11.25 14.10
CA CYS A 291 -2.03 -11.34 14.01
C CYS A 291 -2.75 -10.61 15.16
N ALA A 292 -2.21 -10.63 16.38
CA ALA A 292 -2.77 -9.87 17.50
C ALA A 292 -2.69 -8.35 17.27
N VAL A 293 -1.56 -7.86 16.75
CA VAL A 293 -1.42 -6.44 16.41
C VAL A 293 -2.35 -6.04 15.26
N ALA A 294 -2.45 -6.88 14.23
CA ALA A 294 -3.34 -6.62 13.09
C ALA A 294 -4.83 -6.70 13.47
N GLU A 295 -5.20 -7.60 14.38
CA GLU A 295 -6.55 -7.66 14.96
C GLU A 295 -6.91 -6.33 15.64
N ALA A 296 -6.01 -5.80 16.47
CA ALA A 296 -6.20 -4.50 17.12
C ALA A 296 -6.26 -3.34 16.12
N ALA A 297 -5.45 -3.38 15.06
CA ALA A 297 -5.50 -2.38 14.00
C ALA A 297 -6.84 -2.40 13.26
N LEU A 298 -7.32 -3.58 12.87
CA LEU A 298 -8.62 -3.75 12.21
C LEU A 298 -9.77 -3.27 13.08
N ASP A 299 -9.76 -3.60 14.37
CA ASP A 299 -10.80 -3.20 15.32
C ASP A 299 -10.93 -1.67 15.47
N VAL A 300 -9.81 -0.94 15.39
CA VAL A 300 -9.82 0.53 15.42
C VAL A 300 -10.21 1.11 14.06
N ILE A 301 -9.60 0.63 12.98
CA ILE A 301 -9.82 1.17 11.63
C ILE A 301 -11.25 0.94 11.16
N ASN A 302 -11.80 -0.26 11.37
CA ASN A 302 -13.14 -0.63 10.90
C ASN A 302 -14.25 -0.13 11.83
N THR A 303 -14.18 1.14 12.20
CA THR A 303 -15.22 1.84 12.97
C THR A 303 -15.79 3.00 12.18
N PRO A 304 -17.07 3.34 12.34
CA PRO A 304 -17.66 4.51 11.70
C PRO A 304 -16.88 5.79 11.99
N GLU A 305 -16.44 5.99 13.23
CA GLU A 305 -15.68 7.15 13.67
C GLU A 305 -14.41 7.39 12.84
N VAL A 306 -13.63 6.34 12.58
CA VAL A 306 -12.41 6.43 11.77
C VAL A 306 -12.75 6.60 10.30
N LEU A 307 -13.63 5.72 9.75
CA LEU A 307 -13.89 5.70 8.31
C LEU A 307 -14.63 6.96 7.82
N GLU A 308 -15.63 7.45 8.56
CA GLU A 308 -16.36 8.67 8.21
C GLU A 308 -15.51 9.94 8.42
N GLY A 309 -14.60 9.93 9.40
CA GLY A 309 -13.69 11.05 9.63
C GLY A 309 -12.64 11.26 8.54
N ILE A 310 -12.45 10.29 7.64
CA ILE A 310 -11.46 10.37 6.56
C ILE A 310 -11.86 11.43 5.52
N GLU A 311 -13.14 11.53 5.18
CA GLU A 311 -13.63 12.51 4.20
C GLU A 311 -13.37 13.94 4.66
N GLN A 312 -13.69 14.26 5.92
CA GLN A 312 -13.41 15.57 6.49
C GLN A 312 -11.91 15.92 6.47
N ARG A 313 -11.05 14.97 6.80
CA ARG A 313 -9.59 15.16 6.75
C ARG A 313 -9.10 15.33 5.31
N HIS A 314 -9.64 14.56 4.38
CA HIS A 314 -9.36 14.71 2.95
C HIS A 314 -9.65 16.13 2.46
N GLU A 315 -10.84 16.65 2.77
CA GLU A 315 -11.23 18.02 2.40
C GLU A 315 -10.26 19.07 2.95
N LEU A 316 -9.81 18.94 4.20
CA LEU A 316 -8.83 19.86 4.79
C LEU A 316 -7.50 19.86 4.04
N PHE A 317 -6.98 18.69 3.66
CA PHE A 317 -5.76 18.59 2.86
C PHE A 317 -5.93 19.19 1.47
N VAL A 318 -7.02 18.86 0.77
CA VAL A 318 -7.27 19.34 -0.59
C VAL A 318 -7.46 20.86 -0.61
N GLN A 319 -8.22 21.42 0.34
CA GLN A 319 -8.40 22.87 0.48
C GLN A 319 -7.06 23.58 0.73
N ALA A 320 -6.23 23.04 1.62
CA ALA A 320 -4.91 23.61 1.90
C ALA A 320 -3.99 23.56 0.67
N LEU A 321 -3.94 22.43 -0.06
CA LEU A 321 -3.19 22.31 -1.31
C LEU A 321 -3.70 23.31 -2.37
N GLN A 322 -5.00 23.51 -2.49
CA GLN A 322 -5.58 24.50 -3.40
C GLN A 322 -5.21 25.94 -3.02
N VAL A 323 -5.15 26.26 -1.71
CA VAL A 323 -4.70 27.58 -1.23
C VAL A 323 -3.24 27.80 -1.63
N ILE A 324 -2.37 26.83 -1.39
CA ILE A 324 -0.96 26.88 -1.80
C ILE A 324 -0.86 27.05 -3.32
N ASN A 325 -1.64 26.30 -4.09
CA ASN A 325 -1.58 26.35 -5.56
C ASN A 325 -2.05 27.69 -6.12
N ARG A 326 -3.07 28.31 -5.51
CA ARG A 326 -3.48 29.68 -5.93
C ARG A 326 -2.37 30.72 -5.73
N LYS A 327 -1.48 30.52 -4.77
CA LYS A 327 -0.39 31.45 -4.44
C LYS A 327 0.85 31.22 -5.29
N TYR A 328 1.19 29.96 -5.54
CA TYR A 328 2.50 29.61 -6.13
C TYR A 328 2.38 28.92 -7.51
N ALA A 329 1.20 28.54 -7.97
CA ALA A 329 0.95 27.83 -9.23
C ALA A 329 1.87 26.60 -9.42
N VAL A 330 2.08 25.83 -8.36
CA VAL A 330 3.06 24.72 -8.30
C VAL A 330 2.47 23.38 -8.70
N PHE A 331 1.15 23.23 -8.68
CA PHE A 331 0.46 22.01 -9.04
C PHE A 331 -0.40 22.16 -10.30
N SER A 332 -0.32 21.18 -11.18
CA SER A 332 -1.21 21.05 -12.36
C SER A 332 -2.50 20.30 -12.00
N ASP A 333 -2.44 19.38 -11.04
CA ASP A 333 -3.58 18.59 -10.58
C ASP A 333 -3.42 18.20 -9.11
N ILE A 334 -4.56 18.11 -8.41
CA ILE A 334 -4.65 17.59 -7.03
C ILE A 334 -5.73 16.52 -7.04
N ARG A 335 -5.36 15.29 -6.75
CA ARG A 335 -6.23 14.12 -6.87
C ARG A 335 -6.02 13.12 -5.74
N GLY A 336 -6.85 12.10 -5.69
CA GLY A 336 -6.77 11.02 -4.71
C GLY A 336 -8.14 10.63 -4.17
N MET A 337 -8.13 9.67 -3.26
CA MET A 337 -9.33 9.19 -2.58
C MET A 337 -9.00 8.97 -1.10
N GLY A 338 -9.82 9.51 -0.21
CA GLY A 338 -9.55 9.49 1.21
C GLY A 338 -8.19 10.12 1.54
N LEU A 339 -7.39 9.47 2.36
CA LEU A 339 -6.06 9.95 2.75
C LEU A 339 -4.92 9.33 1.93
N LEU A 340 -5.16 9.09 0.67
CA LEU A 340 -4.14 8.82 -0.35
C LEU A 340 -4.23 9.94 -1.38
N ILE A 341 -3.43 10.99 -1.21
CA ILE A 341 -3.54 12.26 -1.93
C ILE A 341 -2.28 12.49 -2.76
N GLY A 342 -2.47 12.85 -4.02
CA GLY A 342 -1.42 13.21 -4.96
C GLY A 342 -1.56 14.67 -5.43
N ALA A 343 -0.47 15.41 -5.37
CA ALA A 343 -0.38 16.75 -5.96
C ALA A 343 0.65 16.70 -7.10
N GLU A 344 0.17 16.71 -8.34
CA GLU A 344 1.01 16.66 -9.53
C GLU A 344 1.67 18.02 -9.77
N LEU A 345 2.97 18.01 -9.95
CA LEU A 345 3.75 19.22 -10.19
C LEU A 345 3.41 19.84 -11.56
N ALA A 346 3.32 21.15 -11.59
CA ALA A 346 3.13 21.91 -12.82
C ALA A 346 4.31 21.71 -13.81
N PRO A 347 4.11 21.92 -15.12
CA PRO A 347 5.09 21.57 -16.14
C PRO A 347 6.51 22.13 -15.91
N GLN A 348 6.62 23.31 -15.31
CA GLN A 348 7.91 23.94 -14.98
C GLN A 348 8.68 23.25 -13.84
N TYR A 349 8.00 22.36 -13.07
CA TYR A 349 8.59 21.60 -11.96
C TYR A 349 8.65 20.09 -12.23
N ARG A 350 8.45 19.65 -13.46
CA ARG A 350 8.54 18.21 -13.80
C ARG A 350 9.90 17.65 -13.45
N GLY A 351 9.92 16.44 -12.89
CA GLY A 351 11.13 15.76 -12.42
C GLY A 351 11.63 16.23 -11.05
N CYS A 352 11.03 17.25 -10.46
CA CYS A 352 11.54 17.89 -9.24
C CYS A 352 10.92 17.37 -7.94
N ALA A 353 10.04 16.36 -7.97
CA ALA A 353 9.36 15.90 -6.73
C ALA A 353 10.35 15.67 -5.59
N ARG A 354 11.53 15.13 -5.86
CA ARG A 354 12.55 14.88 -4.83
C ARG A 354 13.11 16.15 -4.19
N GLU A 355 13.21 17.26 -4.93
CA GLU A 355 13.63 18.56 -4.39
C GLU A 355 12.59 19.06 -3.39
N PHE A 356 11.30 18.92 -3.73
CA PHE A 356 10.20 19.27 -2.82
C PHE A 356 10.21 18.42 -1.54
N LEU A 357 10.51 17.12 -1.64
CA LEU A 357 10.65 16.25 -0.45
C LEU A 357 11.80 16.74 0.44
N THR A 358 12.92 17.11 -0.15
CA THR A 358 14.10 17.59 0.58
C THR A 358 13.79 18.93 1.27
N ALA A 359 13.13 19.85 0.58
CA ALA A 359 12.70 21.12 1.16
C ALA A 359 11.67 20.93 2.27
N ALA A 360 10.68 20.03 2.08
CA ALA A 360 9.70 19.69 3.11
C ALA A 360 10.39 19.17 4.38
N ALA A 361 11.35 18.26 4.23
CA ALA A 361 12.14 17.74 5.35
C ALA A 361 12.91 18.84 6.08
N ALA A 362 13.51 19.80 5.35
CA ALA A 362 14.19 20.95 5.96
C ALA A 362 13.24 21.85 6.75
N HIS A 363 11.94 21.83 6.44
CA HIS A 363 10.89 22.55 7.16
C HIS A 363 10.14 21.67 8.18
N GLY A 364 10.67 20.48 8.51
CA GLY A 364 10.11 19.59 9.52
C GLY A 364 8.88 18.82 9.06
N LEU A 365 8.74 18.52 7.77
CA LEU A 365 7.63 17.77 7.21
C LEU A 365 8.14 16.56 6.43
N MET A 366 7.57 15.38 6.71
CA MET A 366 7.82 14.15 5.98
C MET A 366 6.70 13.92 4.97
N ILE A 367 7.01 13.93 3.67
CA ILE A 367 6.12 13.57 2.57
C ILE A 367 6.80 12.56 1.66
N LEU A 368 6.06 12.02 0.71
CA LEU A 368 6.54 11.06 -0.29
C LEU A 368 6.38 11.62 -1.71
N ASN A 369 6.91 10.88 -2.67
CA ASN A 369 6.57 11.05 -4.08
C ASN A 369 5.95 9.78 -4.65
N ALA A 370 5.15 9.93 -5.70
CA ALA A 370 4.64 8.86 -6.54
C ALA A 370 5.11 9.11 -7.99
N GLY A 371 6.24 8.51 -8.33
CA GLY A 371 6.96 8.88 -9.56
C GLY A 371 7.73 10.21 -9.42
N PRO A 372 8.25 10.77 -10.53
CA PRO A 372 9.09 11.97 -10.50
C PRO A 372 8.31 13.29 -10.36
N ASP A 373 6.99 13.26 -10.60
CA ASP A 373 6.18 14.46 -10.82
C ASP A 373 5.05 14.66 -9.79
N VAL A 374 4.85 13.72 -8.86
CA VAL A 374 3.72 13.78 -7.93
C VAL A 374 4.21 13.77 -6.48
N LEU A 375 3.83 14.78 -5.71
CA LEU A 375 3.96 14.75 -4.25
C LEU A 375 2.82 13.90 -3.68
N ARG A 376 3.15 12.94 -2.82
CA ARG A 376 2.19 12.02 -2.21
C ARG A 376 2.07 12.29 -0.71
N LEU A 377 0.83 12.47 -0.25
CA LEU A 377 0.48 12.55 1.16
C LEU A 377 -0.32 11.28 1.52
N ALA A 378 0.15 10.57 2.53
CA ALA A 378 -0.47 9.36 3.07
C ALA A 378 -0.40 9.37 4.61
N PRO A 379 -0.99 10.40 5.26
CA PRO A 379 -0.92 10.59 6.70
C PRO A 379 -1.67 9.48 7.46
N SER A 380 -1.58 9.50 8.79
CA SER A 380 -2.46 8.70 9.65
C SER A 380 -3.94 8.96 9.34
N LEU A 381 -4.76 7.91 9.37
CA LEU A 381 -6.23 8.02 9.18
C LEU A 381 -6.89 8.84 10.30
N VAL A 382 -6.23 8.88 11.45
CA VAL A 382 -6.66 9.61 12.65
C VAL A 382 -5.81 10.85 12.90
N VAL A 383 -5.18 11.41 11.86
CA VAL A 383 -4.39 12.63 11.98
C VAL A 383 -5.23 13.76 12.55
N GLU A 384 -4.70 14.45 13.56
CA GLU A 384 -5.39 15.57 14.21
C GLU A 384 -5.44 16.79 13.27
N VAL A 385 -6.52 17.58 13.40
CA VAL A 385 -6.71 18.80 12.58
C VAL A 385 -5.54 19.77 12.75
N GLU A 386 -5.03 19.90 13.97
CA GLU A 386 -3.87 20.73 14.26
C GLU A 386 -2.62 20.27 13.52
N ASP A 387 -2.37 18.96 13.45
CA ASP A 387 -1.23 18.39 12.70
C ASP A 387 -1.40 18.62 11.19
N ILE A 388 -2.64 18.55 10.67
CA ILE A 388 -2.92 18.90 9.27
C ILE A 388 -2.55 20.38 9.02
N GLN A 389 -3.06 21.29 9.84
CA GLN A 389 -2.81 22.72 9.68
C GLN A 389 -1.33 23.08 9.76
N GLN A 390 -0.63 22.55 10.76
CA GLN A 390 0.80 22.79 10.95
C GLN A 390 1.63 22.16 9.83
N GLY A 391 1.32 20.93 9.42
CA GLY A 391 2.03 20.25 8.34
C GLY A 391 1.84 20.94 7.00
N MET A 392 0.63 21.40 6.70
CA MET A 392 0.37 22.15 5.46
C MET A 392 1.04 23.53 5.46
N ALA A 393 1.15 24.20 6.60
CA ALA A 393 1.94 25.43 6.72
C ALA A 393 3.45 25.16 6.48
N ARG A 394 3.98 24.04 7.00
CA ARG A 394 5.37 23.62 6.73
C ARG A 394 5.57 23.30 5.24
N LEU A 395 4.58 22.68 4.56
CA LEU A 395 4.62 22.45 3.13
C LEU A 395 4.61 23.75 2.34
N GLU A 396 3.78 24.72 2.72
CA GLU A 396 3.75 26.03 2.08
C GLU A 396 5.10 26.74 2.19
N ASN A 397 5.74 26.73 3.38
CA ASN A 397 7.06 27.31 3.59
C ASN A 397 8.14 26.64 2.73
N ALA A 398 8.10 25.31 2.61
CA ALA A 398 9.01 24.54 1.76
C ALA A 398 8.85 24.91 0.28
N ILE A 399 7.60 25.04 -0.18
CA ILE A 399 7.31 25.45 -1.55
C ILE A 399 7.77 26.89 -1.79
N ALA A 400 7.50 27.80 -0.86
CA ALA A 400 7.92 29.20 -0.96
C ALA A 400 9.45 29.34 -1.09
N SER A 401 10.22 28.56 -0.33
CA SER A 401 11.69 28.58 -0.43
C SER A 401 12.17 28.13 -1.80
N LEU A 402 11.61 27.06 -2.36
CA LEU A 402 11.99 26.55 -3.67
C LEU A 402 11.59 27.47 -4.84
N VAL A 403 10.41 28.11 -4.74
CA VAL A 403 9.91 28.99 -5.80
C VAL A 403 10.64 30.31 -5.82
N ASN A 404 11.03 30.83 -4.64
CA ASN A 404 11.76 32.11 -4.54
C ASN A 404 13.25 31.99 -4.90
N GLU A 405 13.82 30.79 -4.85
CA GLU A 405 15.23 30.53 -5.23
C GLU A 405 15.42 30.31 -6.73
N ARG A 406 14.35 30.14 -7.50
CA ARG A 406 14.33 29.94 -8.95
C ARG A 406 13.94 31.20 -9.71
#